data_70a8d59de72f7785393694a1b6362693
#
_entry.id   70a8d59de72f7785393694a1b6362693
#
_cell.length_a   1.000
_cell.length_b   1.000
_cell.length_c   1.000
_cell.angle_alpha   90.00
_cell.angle_beta   90.00
_cell.angle_gamma   90.00
#
_symmetry.space_group_name_H-M   'P 1'
#
loop_
_entity.id
_entity.type
_entity.pdbx_description
1 polymer ?
#
loop_
_entity_poly.entity_id
_entity_poly.type
_entity_poly.pdbx_seq_one_letter_code
_entity_poly.pdbx_strand_id
1 'polypeptide(L)'
;MIVGALVSLVALAFYGALGGHAAPPPGSDGARDLTGMVDPRVTQNNIQATICRRGWTRTVRPSRDVIDAIKRNLAADRRVSPRDYELDHIVPLDLGGAPLDLRNVMLQPRARACNAHMKDDLERRLSIMVCAGDLTLKGAQHEIETDWRAVYKKWIKGKGCGEQ
;
A
#
# COMPACT_ATOMS: atom_id res chain seq x y z
N MET A 1 -8.45 69.94 34.18
CA MET A 1 -8.39 69.24 32.85
C MET A 1 -7.47 68.07 33.03
N ILE A 2 -8.04 66.88 33.17
CA ILE A 2 -7.28 65.60 33.28
C ILE A 2 -7.77 64.74 32.14
N VAL A 3 -6.88 64.49 31.17
CA VAL A 3 -7.09 63.67 30.01
C VAL A 3 -6.77 62.25 30.38
N GLY A 4 -7.78 61.38 30.50
CA GLY A 4 -7.60 59.95 30.73
C GLY A 4 -7.31 59.22 29.42
N ALA A 5 -6.17 58.55 29.37
CA ALA A 5 -5.81 57.68 28.26
C ALA A 5 -6.43 56.28 28.47
N LEU A 6 -7.33 55.87 27.57
CA LEU A 6 -7.85 54.52 27.48
C LEU A 6 -6.84 53.64 26.77
N VAL A 7 -6.26 52.68 27.52
CA VAL A 7 -5.45 51.61 26.96
C VAL A 7 -6.35 50.44 26.56
N SER A 8 -6.58 50.27 25.26
CA SER A 8 -7.28 49.11 24.71
C SER A 8 -6.32 47.90 24.68
N LEU A 9 -6.59 46.91 25.52
CA LEU A 9 -5.95 45.57 25.45
C LEU A 9 -6.61 44.78 24.32
N VAL A 10 -5.88 44.60 23.24
CA VAL A 10 -6.26 43.69 22.17
C VAL A 10 -5.74 42.28 22.58
N ALA A 11 -6.63 41.42 23.03
CA ALA A 11 -6.33 40.01 23.25
C ALA A 11 -6.27 39.28 21.90
N LEU A 12 -5.08 38.96 21.43
CA LEU A 12 -4.88 38.03 20.33
C LEU A 12 -5.16 36.62 20.80
N ALA A 13 -6.32 36.09 20.47
CA ALA A 13 -6.63 34.66 20.62
C ALA A 13 -5.90 33.89 19.52
N PHE A 14 -4.82 33.21 19.87
CA PHE A 14 -4.21 32.18 19.03
C PHE A 14 -5.14 30.97 18.99
N TYR A 15 -5.97 30.84 17.97
CA TYR A 15 -6.62 29.59 17.62
C TYR A 15 -5.56 28.68 16.99
N GLY A 16 -4.92 27.85 17.79
CA GLY A 16 -4.14 26.73 17.32
C GLY A 16 -5.08 25.70 16.68
N ALA A 17 -5.18 25.71 15.37
CA ALA A 17 -5.84 24.64 14.64
C ALA A 17 -5.02 23.36 14.79
N LEU A 18 -5.36 22.54 15.79
CA LEU A 18 -4.95 21.14 15.84
C LEU A 18 -5.65 20.44 14.69
N GLY A 19 -4.95 20.37 13.54
CA GLY A 19 -5.36 19.58 12.40
C GLY A 19 -5.38 18.10 12.76
N GLY A 20 -6.50 17.67 13.37
CA GLY A 20 -6.79 16.25 13.55
C GLY A 20 -6.92 15.61 12.19
N HIS A 21 -5.91 14.86 11.75
CA HIS A 21 -6.05 13.98 10.61
C HIS A 21 -7.03 12.87 11.02
N ALA A 22 -8.30 13.05 10.63
CA ALA A 22 -9.29 11.99 10.77
C ALA A 22 -8.80 10.76 10.00
N ALA A 23 -8.71 9.62 10.68
CA ALA A 23 -8.42 8.35 10.02
C ALA A 23 -9.47 8.10 8.93
N PRO A 24 -9.06 7.70 7.71
CA PRO A 24 -10.02 7.42 6.65
C PRO A 24 -10.96 6.30 7.07
N PRO A 25 -12.26 6.34 6.69
CA PRO A 25 -13.23 5.32 7.06
C PRO A 25 -12.79 3.94 6.58
N PRO A 26 -13.11 2.86 7.33
CA PRO A 26 -12.79 1.51 6.91
C PRO A 26 -13.52 1.19 5.60
N GLY A 27 -12.75 0.95 4.53
CA GLY A 27 -13.27 0.70 3.17
C GLY A 27 -13.08 1.84 2.17
N SER A 28 -12.70 3.05 2.58
CA SER A 28 -12.15 4.04 1.67
C SER A 28 -10.68 3.72 1.45
N ASP A 29 -10.39 2.81 0.54
CA ASP A 29 -9.07 2.76 -0.10
C ASP A 29 -9.00 3.98 -1.03
N GLY A 30 -9.26 5.16 -0.44
CA GLY A 30 -9.18 6.42 -1.15
C GLY A 30 -7.87 6.41 -1.91
N ALA A 31 -7.91 6.73 -3.19
CA ALA A 31 -6.76 6.91 -4.04
C ALA A 31 -5.71 7.78 -3.31
N ARG A 32 -4.98 7.17 -2.41
CA ARG A 32 -3.73 7.71 -1.94
C ARG A 32 -2.83 7.65 -3.17
N ASP A 33 -2.13 8.71 -3.41
CA ASP A 33 -0.88 8.65 -4.16
C ASP A 33 0.10 7.75 -3.38
N LEU A 34 -0.18 6.46 -3.42
CA LEU A 34 0.60 5.41 -2.82
C LEU A 34 1.57 4.96 -3.89
N THR A 35 2.53 5.83 -4.23
CA THR A 35 3.69 5.40 -4.97
C THR A 35 4.31 4.23 -4.21
N GLY A 36 3.94 3.00 -4.61
CA GLY A 36 4.47 1.77 -4.05
C GLY A 36 5.97 1.80 -4.18
N MET A 37 6.69 1.62 -3.10
CA MET A 37 8.14 1.67 -3.13
C MET A 37 8.68 0.39 -3.75
N VAL A 38 9.58 0.54 -4.70
CA VAL A 38 10.30 -0.55 -5.33
C VAL A 38 11.68 -0.73 -4.71
N ASP A 39 12.18 -1.95 -4.71
CA ASP A 39 13.56 -2.26 -4.32
C ASP A 39 14.50 -1.85 -5.46
N PRO A 40 15.39 -0.87 -5.25
CA PRO A 40 16.28 -0.38 -6.30
C PRO A 40 17.30 -1.43 -6.79
N ARG A 41 17.46 -2.53 -6.04
CA ARG A 41 18.29 -3.66 -6.44
C ARG A 41 17.65 -4.53 -7.52
N VAL A 42 16.33 -4.37 -7.77
CA VAL A 42 15.59 -5.10 -8.80
C VAL A 42 15.34 -4.19 -9.99
N THR A 43 15.89 -4.55 -11.12
CA THR A 43 15.81 -3.78 -12.37
C THR A 43 15.39 -4.70 -13.51
N GLN A 44 14.88 -4.13 -14.61
CA GLN A 44 14.54 -4.91 -15.80
C GLN A 44 15.71 -5.77 -16.28
N ASN A 45 16.95 -5.29 -16.15
CA ASN A 45 18.13 -6.00 -16.64
C ASN A 45 18.52 -7.21 -15.80
N ASN A 46 18.06 -7.29 -14.55
CA ASN A 46 18.43 -8.38 -13.64
C ASN A 46 17.26 -9.24 -13.16
N ILE A 47 16.06 -9.11 -13.77
CA ILE A 47 14.86 -9.86 -13.36
C ILE A 47 15.14 -11.37 -13.33
N GLN A 48 15.89 -11.92 -14.27
CA GLN A 48 16.18 -13.36 -14.34
C GLN A 48 17.05 -13.85 -13.16
N ALA A 49 17.89 -12.98 -12.60
CA ALA A 49 18.71 -13.28 -11.43
C ALA A 49 18.00 -12.96 -10.10
N THR A 50 16.89 -12.24 -10.16
CA THR A 50 16.11 -11.77 -9.00
C THR A 50 14.70 -12.37 -9.02
N ILE A 51 13.69 -11.58 -9.32
CA ILE A 51 12.26 -11.93 -9.19
C ILE A 51 11.84 -13.16 -9.99
N CYS A 52 12.49 -13.45 -11.13
CA CYS A 52 12.20 -14.64 -11.93
C CYS A 52 12.94 -15.89 -11.45
N ARG A 53 13.90 -15.74 -10.56
CA ARG A 53 14.59 -16.88 -9.95
C ARG A 53 13.72 -17.54 -8.89
N ARG A 54 13.46 -18.83 -9.05
CA ARG A 54 12.66 -19.60 -8.08
C ARG A 54 13.20 -19.41 -6.65
N GLY A 55 12.31 -18.99 -5.76
CA GLY A 55 12.60 -18.82 -4.34
C GLY A 55 13.25 -17.48 -3.97
N TRP A 56 13.47 -16.57 -4.92
CA TRP A 56 14.05 -15.25 -4.64
C TRP A 56 13.22 -14.46 -3.60
N THR A 57 11.90 -14.42 -3.72
CA THR A 57 11.01 -13.72 -2.78
C THR A 57 11.21 -14.19 -1.33
N ARG A 58 11.53 -15.45 -1.10
CA ARG A 58 11.82 -15.96 0.25
C ARG A 58 13.11 -15.40 0.85
N THR A 59 14.07 -15.01 0.00
CA THR A 59 15.34 -14.44 0.46
C THR A 59 15.23 -12.98 0.87
N VAL A 60 14.21 -12.27 0.40
CA VAL A 60 13.98 -10.85 0.69
C VAL A 60 12.79 -10.61 1.61
N ARG A 61 11.93 -11.59 1.80
CA ARG A 61 10.74 -11.47 2.67
C ARG A 61 11.17 -11.26 4.11
N PRO A 62 10.62 -10.24 4.80
CA PRO A 62 10.88 -10.03 6.22
C PRO A 62 10.43 -11.23 7.07
N SER A 63 11.04 -11.40 8.23
CA SER A 63 10.64 -12.43 9.18
C SER A 63 9.18 -12.26 9.63
N ARG A 64 8.55 -13.38 10.04
CA ARG A 64 7.17 -13.35 10.53
C ARG A 64 7.00 -12.36 11.67
N ASP A 65 7.93 -12.29 12.61
CA ASP A 65 7.84 -11.39 13.77
C ASP A 65 7.81 -9.92 13.35
N VAL A 66 8.60 -9.54 12.35
CA VAL A 66 8.62 -8.18 11.77
C VAL A 66 7.28 -7.89 11.08
N ILE A 67 6.78 -8.81 10.26
CA ILE A 67 5.49 -8.68 9.57
C ILE A 67 4.35 -8.53 10.59
N ASP A 68 4.32 -9.37 11.62
CA ASP A 68 3.29 -9.35 12.64
C ASP A 68 3.34 -8.07 13.50
N ALA A 69 4.54 -7.54 13.78
CA ALA A 69 4.69 -6.27 14.49
C ALA A 69 4.14 -5.09 13.66
N ILE A 70 4.53 -4.99 12.39
CA ILE A 70 4.03 -3.95 11.47
C ILE A 70 2.51 -4.04 11.34
N LYS A 71 1.98 -5.25 11.15
CA LYS A 71 0.55 -5.51 11.03
C LYS A 71 -0.22 -5.03 12.27
N ARG A 72 0.26 -5.37 13.47
CA ARG A 72 -0.39 -4.94 14.72
C ARG A 72 -0.41 -3.41 14.84
N ASN A 73 0.70 -2.74 14.55
CA ASN A 73 0.78 -1.28 14.61
C ASN A 73 -0.21 -0.62 13.63
N LEU A 74 -0.20 -1.04 12.37
CA LEU A 74 -1.13 -0.51 11.36
C LEU A 74 -2.61 -0.79 11.71
N ALA A 75 -2.90 -1.94 12.31
CA ALA A 75 -4.25 -2.28 12.74
C ALA A 75 -4.69 -1.42 13.93
N ALA A 76 -3.79 -1.17 14.89
CA ALA A 76 -4.05 -0.28 16.03
C ALA A 76 -4.31 1.16 15.56
N ASP A 77 -3.47 1.70 14.67
CA ASP A 77 -3.64 3.05 14.11
C ASP A 77 -4.99 3.21 13.38
N ARG A 78 -5.44 2.17 12.70
CA ARG A 78 -6.73 2.13 12.00
C ARG A 78 -7.91 1.71 12.87
N ARG A 79 -7.68 1.34 14.11
CA ARG A 79 -8.69 0.84 15.07
C ARG A 79 -9.48 -0.36 14.52
N VAL A 80 -8.77 -1.30 13.89
CA VAL A 80 -9.33 -2.53 13.31
C VAL A 80 -8.71 -3.78 13.92
N SER A 81 -9.42 -4.92 13.85
CA SER A 81 -8.86 -6.19 14.28
C SER A 81 -7.80 -6.70 13.31
N PRO A 82 -6.56 -6.98 13.75
CA PRO A 82 -5.53 -7.51 12.86
C PRO A 82 -5.86 -8.91 12.30
N ARG A 83 -6.85 -9.62 12.87
CA ARG A 83 -7.28 -10.95 12.39
C ARG A 83 -8.02 -10.88 11.06
N ASP A 84 -8.71 -9.77 10.80
CA ASP A 84 -9.55 -9.59 9.62
C ASP A 84 -8.74 -9.14 8.39
N TYR A 85 -7.44 -8.88 8.58
CA TYR A 85 -6.56 -8.35 7.55
C TYR A 85 -5.30 -9.20 7.38
N GLU A 86 -4.68 -9.04 6.23
CA GLU A 86 -3.33 -9.46 5.90
C GLU A 86 -2.44 -8.24 5.77
N LEU A 87 -1.18 -8.33 6.20
CA LEU A 87 -0.18 -7.33 5.82
C LEU A 87 0.29 -7.70 4.42
N ASP A 88 0.07 -6.81 3.49
CA ASP A 88 0.37 -7.02 2.09
C ASP A 88 1.22 -5.89 1.54
N HIS A 89 1.98 -6.17 0.46
CA HIS A 89 2.77 -5.17 -0.24
C HIS A 89 1.94 -4.52 -1.36
N ILE A 90 2.03 -3.20 -1.53
CA ILE A 90 1.39 -2.48 -2.63
C ILE A 90 1.97 -2.94 -3.95
N VAL A 91 3.29 -2.78 -4.11
CA VAL A 91 4.05 -3.47 -5.15
C VAL A 91 4.60 -4.76 -4.55
N PRO A 92 4.18 -5.93 -5.04
CA PRO A 92 4.54 -7.21 -4.44
C PRO A 92 6.04 -7.54 -4.60
N LEU A 93 6.54 -8.41 -3.73
CA LEU A 93 7.95 -8.79 -3.75
C LEU A 93 8.37 -9.47 -5.05
N ASP A 94 7.48 -10.24 -5.68
CA ASP A 94 7.74 -10.91 -6.96
C ASP A 94 7.63 -9.97 -8.18
N LEU A 95 7.31 -8.70 -7.94
CA LEU A 95 7.49 -7.59 -8.88
C LEU A 95 8.53 -6.57 -8.39
N GLY A 96 9.40 -6.96 -7.46
CA GLY A 96 10.49 -6.12 -6.97
C GLY A 96 10.05 -5.01 -6.01
N GLY A 97 8.94 -5.17 -5.32
CA GLY A 97 8.53 -4.25 -4.25
C GLY A 97 9.52 -4.23 -3.09
N ALA A 98 9.68 -3.07 -2.45
CA ALA A 98 10.57 -2.90 -1.30
C ALA A 98 10.04 -3.68 -0.08
N PRO A 99 10.84 -4.61 0.50
CA PRO A 99 10.34 -5.55 1.50
C PRO A 99 9.95 -4.93 2.84
N LEU A 100 10.63 -3.83 3.23
CA LEU A 100 10.50 -3.20 4.56
C LEU A 100 10.12 -1.72 4.50
N ASP A 101 9.84 -1.18 3.31
CA ASP A 101 9.37 0.20 3.22
C ASP A 101 7.89 0.27 3.65
N LEU A 102 7.62 1.01 4.74
CA LEU A 102 6.27 1.13 5.27
C LEU A 102 5.29 1.81 4.29
N ARG A 103 5.82 2.54 3.29
CA ARG A 103 5.01 3.11 2.20
C ARG A 103 4.54 2.03 1.23
N ASN A 104 5.26 0.90 1.17
CA ASN A 104 4.92 -0.23 0.30
C ASN A 104 4.05 -1.29 0.99
N VAL A 105 3.53 -1.05 2.20
CA VAL A 105 2.71 -2.04 2.90
C VAL A 105 1.33 -1.50 3.25
N MET A 106 0.35 -2.37 3.23
CA MET A 106 -1.04 -2.05 3.57
C MET A 106 -1.73 -3.20 4.32
N LEU A 107 -2.82 -2.87 5.01
CA LEU A 107 -3.74 -3.88 5.52
C LEU A 107 -4.75 -4.25 4.42
N GLN A 108 -4.70 -5.49 3.97
CA GLN A 108 -5.58 -6.07 2.96
C GLN A 108 -6.68 -6.90 3.64
N PRO A 109 -7.98 -6.67 3.39
CA PRO A 109 -9.06 -7.49 3.96
C PRO A 109 -8.98 -8.94 3.48
N ARG A 110 -9.26 -9.90 4.39
CA ARG A 110 -9.29 -11.35 4.06
C ARG A 110 -10.63 -11.81 3.48
N ALA A 111 -11.74 -11.23 3.96
CA ALA A 111 -13.09 -11.76 3.74
C ALA A 111 -14.02 -10.82 2.97
N ARG A 112 -13.47 -9.91 2.15
CA ARG A 112 -14.28 -9.01 1.31
C ARG A 112 -14.28 -9.46 -0.15
N ALA A 113 -15.21 -8.89 -0.96
CA ALA A 113 -15.29 -9.15 -2.39
C ALA A 113 -13.97 -8.89 -3.13
N CYS A 114 -13.18 -7.91 -2.66
CA CYS A 114 -11.83 -7.62 -3.15
C CYS A 114 -10.83 -7.96 -2.04
N ASN A 115 -10.47 -9.22 -1.92
CA ASN A 115 -9.64 -9.74 -0.83
C ASN A 115 -8.18 -9.98 -1.24
N ALA A 116 -7.35 -10.36 -0.27
CA ALA A 116 -5.93 -10.64 -0.48
C ALA A 116 -5.69 -11.74 -1.52
N HIS A 117 -6.50 -12.82 -1.54
CA HIS A 117 -6.30 -13.91 -2.50
C HIS A 117 -6.49 -13.48 -3.96
N MET A 118 -7.41 -12.56 -4.22
CA MET A 118 -7.58 -12.02 -5.58
C MET A 118 -6.35 -11.23 -5.99
N LYS A 119 -5.77 -10.44 -5.07
CA LYS A 119 -4.54 -9.71 -5.35
C LYS A 119 -3.36 -10.65 -5.59
N ASP A 120 -3.23 -11.73 -4.81
CA ASP A 120 -2.21 -12.77 -5.00
C ASP A 120 -2.28 -13.42 -6.40
N ASP A 121 -3.50 -13.67 -6.91
CA ASP A 121 -3.69 -14.21 -8.25
C ASP A 121 -3.22 -13.24 -9.33
N LEU A 122 -3.51 -11.95 -9.17
CA LEU A 122 -3.02 -10.89 -10.07
C LEU A 122 -1.49 -10.77 -10.02
N GLU A 123 -0.91 -10.75 -8.84
CA GLU A 123 0.55 -10.68 -8.62
C GLU A 123 1.26 -11.80 -9.38
N ARG A 124 0.79 -13.03 -9.17
CA ARG A 124 1.30 -14.19 -9.87
C ARG A 124 1.19 -14.06 -11.38
N ARG A 125 0.05 -13.57 -11.89
CA ARG A 125 -0.15 -13.36 -13.32
C ARG A 125 0.83 -12.35 -13.89
N LEU A 126 0.97 -11.19 -13.24
CA LEU A 126 1.88 -10.13 -13.67
C LEU A 126 3.34 -10.58 -13.61
N SER A 127 3.74 -11.28 -12.53
CA SER A 127 5.09 -11.84 -12.38
C SER A 127 5.43 -12.81 -13.51
N ILE A 128 4.51 -13.72 -13.88
CA ILE A 128 4.69 -14.63 -15.02
C ILE A 128 4.92 -13.84 -16.32
N MET A 129 4.11 -12.82 -16.57
CA MET A 129 4.21 -12.01 -17.79
C MET A 129 5.52 -11.22 -17.86
N VAL A 130 5.98 -10.67 -16.73
CA VAL A 130 7.27 -9.97 -16.66
C VAL A 130 8.42 -10.95 -16.95
N CYS A 131 8.37 -12.14 -16.35
CA CYS A 131 9.43 -13.13 -16.54
C CYS A 131 9.44 -13.76 -17.93
N ALA A 132 8.29 -13.79 -18.61
CA ALA A 132 8.17 -14.21 -20.01
C ALA A 132 8.57 -13.10 -21.01
N GLY A 133 8.67 -11.85 -20.56
CA GLY A 133 8.93 -10.70 -21.43
C GLY A 133 7.68 -10.10 -22.09
N ASP A 134 6.48 -10.57 -21.72
CA ASP A 134 5.21 -10.07 -22.24
C ASP A 134 4.84 -8.68 -21.68
N LEU A 135 5.43 -8.33 -20.52
CA LEU A 135 5.24 -7.06 -19.85
C LEU A 135 6.55 -6.58 -19.25
N THR A 136 6.81 -5.27 -19.29
CA THR A 136 7.98 -4.72 -18.61
C THR A 136 7.78 -4.71 -17.09
N LEU A 137 8.86 -4.82 -16.31
CA LEU A 137 8.82 -4.72 -14.87
C LEU A 137 8.12 -3.42 -14.42
N LYS A 138 8.55 -2.29 -14.98
CA LYS A 138 7.96 -0.97 -14.66
C LYS A 138 6.47 -0.90 -15.03
N GLY A 139 6.08 -1.51 -16.15
CA GLY A 139 4.67 -1.61 -16.55
C GLY A 139 3.83 -2.39 -15.54
N ALA A 140 4.31 -3.57 -15.10
CA ALA A 140 3.64 -4.37 -14.09
C ALA A 140 3.53 -3.67 -12.73
N GLN A 141 4.61 -3.01 -12.30
CA GLN A 141 4.64 -2.21 -11.07
C GLN A 141 3.62 -1.09 -11.13
N HIS A 142 3.56 -0.34 -12.22
CA HIS A 142 2.61 0.75 -12.42
C HIS A 142 1.15 0.25 -12.43
N GLU A 143 0.87 -0.86 -13.11
CA GLU A 143 -0.46 -1.46 -13.17
C GLU A 143 -0.97 -1.79 -11.76
N ILE A 144 -0.20 -2.54 -10.96
CA ILE A 144 -0.65 -3.00 -9.64
C ILE A 144 -0.69 -1.89 -8.59
N GLU A 145 0.21 -0.91 -8.70
CA GLU A 145 0.29 0.24 -7.80
C GLU A 145 -0.89 1.18 -7.97
N THR A 146 -1.30 1.45 -9.20
CA THR A 146 -2.33 2.45 -9.52
C THR A 146 -3.71 2.01 -9.05
N ASP A 147 -4.19 0.88 -9.52
CA ASP A 147 -5.46 0.27 -9.08
C ASP A 147 -5.49 -1.23 -9.40
N TRP A 148 -5.01 -2.03 -8.49
CA TRP A 148 -4.96 -3.48 -8.68
C TRP A 148 -6.36 -4.11 -8.93
N ARG A 149 -7.45 -3.48 -8.47
CA ARG A 149 -8.81 -4.01 -8.65
C ARG A 149 -9.28 -3.85 -10.09
N ALA A 150 -9.03 -2.69 -10.69
CA ALA A 150 -9.30 -2.46 -12.11
C ALA A 150 -8.39 -3.35 -12.99
N VAL A 151 -7.13 -3.48 -12.59
CA VAL A 151 -6.12 -4.31 -13.28
C VAL A 151 -6.44 -5.80 -13.17
N TYR A 152 -7.03 -6.25 -12.06
CA TYR A 152 -7.49 -7.63 -11.91
C TYR A 152 -8.44 -8.04 -13.05
N LYS A 153 -9.45 -7.22 -13.35
CA LYS A 153 -10.39 -7.46 -14.45
C LYS A 153 -9.69 -7.56 -15.82
N LYS A 154 -8.64 -6.77 -16.01
CA LYS A 154 -7.86 -6.75 -17.27
C LYS A 154 -7.08 -8.05 -17.50
N TRP A 155 -6.41 -8.56 -16.47
CA TRP A 155 -5.43 -9.64 -16.58
C TRP A 155 -5.92 -11.00 -16.09
N ILE A 156 -6.94 -11.04 -15.25
CA ILE A 156 -7.57 -12.28 -14.78
C ILE A 156 -8.93 -12.42 -15.45
N LYS A 157 -9.14 -13.49 -16.17
CA LYS A 157 -10.43 -13.79 -16.82
C LYS A 157 -11.47 -14.12 -15.74
N GLY A 158 -12.59 -13.40 -15.71
CA GLY A 158 -13.67 -13.64 -14.78
C GLY A 158 -14.42 -12.37 -14.38
N LYS A 159 -15.19 -12.47 -13.28
CA LYS A 159 -15.86 -11.32 -12.70
C LYS A 159 -14.82 -10.39 -12.09
N GLY A 160 -14.98 -9.09 -12.29
CA GLY A 160 -14.15 -8.08 -11.69
C GLY A 160 -14.24 -8.09 -10.16
N CYS A 161 -13.26 -7.47 -9.54
CA CYS A 161 -13.25 -7.28 -8.09
C CYS A 161 -14.47 -6.44 -7.68
N GLY A 162 -15.40 -7.04 -6.91
CA GLY A 162 -16.64 -6.40 -6.46
C GLY A 162 -17.85 -6.57 -7.39
N GLU A 163 -17.73 -7.22 -8.53
CA GLU A 163 -18.88 -7.60 -9.37
C GLU A 163 -19.46 -8.94 -8.84
N GLN A 164 -20.67 -8.89 -8.28
CA GLN A 164 -21.48 -10.06 -7.90
C GLN A 164 -22.33 -10.56 -9.07
#